data_dd3ffa46dc00b5cbdf3da60b254ec68b
#
_entry.id   dd3ffa46dc00b5cbdf3da60b254ec68b
#
_cell.length_a   1.000
_cell.length_b   1.000
_cell.length_c   1.000
_cell.angle_alpha   90.00
_cell.angle_beta   90.00
_cell.angle_gamma   90.00
#
_symmetry.space_group_name_H-M   'P 1'
#
loop_
_entity.id
_entity.type
_entity.pdbx_description
1 polymer ?
#
loop_
_entity_poly.entity_id
_entity_poly.type
_entity_poly.pdbx_seq_one_letter_code
_entity_poly.pdbx_strand_id
1 'polypeptide(L)'
;MIKYVLLFISITMFSQGYETQKYEVVKKLNEIEVRFYPPVMKAKVSAGGNFSRLFKYISGNNEQGEKISMTTPVQMTNQDNINTMEFVLPSKYSEDNFAVPKDRNITVYNSDPGHFAAITYGGYSNTEKVKKYHSLLLKKLRESKLEVVNSKPVVLSYNSPYKVFNRRNEVLVEVKY
;
A
#
# COMPACT_ATOMS: atom_id res chain seq x y z
N MET A 1 -7.14 40.02 46.08
CA MET A 1 -6.61 39.82 44.71
C MET A 1 -6.53 38.29 44.47
N ILE A 2 -7.48 37.77 43.71
CA ILE A 2 -7.57 36.36 43.38
C ILE A 2 -6.76 36.15 42.09
N LYS A 3 -5.65 35.36 42.17
CA LYS A 3 -4.83 34.98 41.03
C LYS A 3 -5.48 33.75 40.35
N TYR A 4 -6.05 33.95 39.17
CA TYR A 4 -6.51 32.84 38.32
C TYR A 4 -5.30 32.17 37.70
N VAL A 5 -5.02 30.91 38.07
CA VAL A 5 -4.05 30.05 37.41
C VAL A 5 -4.79 29.41 36.24
N LEU A 6 -4.51 29.87 35.03
CA LEU A 6 -4.98 29.25 33.78
C LEU A 6 -4.14 27.98 33.55
N LEU A 7 -4.75 26.82 33.84
CA LEU A 7 -4.17 25.52 33.52
C LEU A 7 -4.35 25.25 32.03
N PHE A 8 -3.28 25.44 31.23
CA PHE A 8 -3.25 25.01 29.83
C PHE A 8 -3.14 23.49 29.78
N ILE A 9 -4.28 22.81 29.58
CA ILE A 9 -4.30 21.39 29.23
C ILE A 9 -3.96 21.29 27.73
N SER A 10 -2.71 20.97 27.41
CA SER A 10 -2.31 20.61 26.05
C SER A 10 -2.89 19.23 25.73
N ILE A 11 -4.00 19.22 25.00
CA ILE A 11 -4.53 17.99 24.39
C ILE A 11 -3.59 17.63 23.23
N THR A 12 -2.65 16.73 23.48
CA THR A 12 -1.89 16.08 22.42
C THR A 12 -2.84 15.13 21.68
N MET A 13 -3.44 15.61 20.58
CA MET A 13 -4.09 14.72 19.62
C MET A 13 -3.03 13.79 19.03
N PHE A 14 -2.94 12.57 19.55
CA PHE A 14 -2.27 11.48 18.87
C PHE A 14 -3.09 11.17 17.61
N SER A 15 -2.71 11.75 16.48
CA SER A 15 -3.09 11.26 15.18
C SER A 15 -2.46 9.86 15.06
N GLN A 16 -3.23 8.81 15.28
CA GLN A 16 -2.81 7.45 14.92
C GLN A 16 -2.72 7.40 13.39
N GLY A 17 -1.55 7.76 12.87
CA GLY A 17 -1.22 7.52 11.49
C GLY A 17 -1.18 6.03 11.22
N TYR A 18 -1.73 5.57 10.08
CA TYR A 18 -1.59 4.19 9.65
C TYR A 18 -0.11 3.83 9.49
N GLU A 19 0.27 2.63 9.90
CA GLU A 19 1.59 2.10 9.60
C GLU A 19 1.75 2.03 8.07
N THR A 20 2.89 2.50 7.57
CA THR A 20 3.17 2.53 6.12
C THR A 20 4.25 1.50 5.80
N GLN A 21 4.04 0.73 4.73
CA GLN A 21 5.04 -0.21 4.23
C GLN A 21 6.37 0.51 4.00
N LYS A 22 7.42 0.00 4.62
CA LYS A 22 8.78 0.54 4.50
C LYS A 22 9.40 0.13 3.16
N TYR A 23 10.21 1.01 2.62
CA TYR A 23 11.06 0.78 1.46
C TYR A 23 12.32 1.64 1.57
N GLU A 24 13.34 1.26 0.84
CA GLU A 24 14.57 2.05 0.67
C GLU A 24 14.58 2.66 -0.72
N VAL A 25 14.89 3.95 -0.85
CA VAL A 25 15.10 4.60 -2.14
C VAL A 25 16.55 4.38 -2.56
N VAL A 26 16.76 3.49 -3.52
CA VAL A 26 18.10 3.12 -4.01
C VAL A 26 18.58 4.02 -5.15
N LYS A 27 17.64 4.65 -5.88
CA LYS A 27 17.97 5.63 -6.94
C LYS A 27 16.81 6.61 -7.16
N LYS A 28 17.15 7.88 -7.42
CA LYS A 28 16.20 8.90 -7.88
C LYS A 28 16.50 9.29 -9.31
N LEU A 29 15.46 9.34 -10.13
CA LEU A 29 15.50 9.71 -11.54
C LEU A 29 14.39 10.74 -11.84
N ASN A 30 14.67 12.01 -11.50
CA ASN A 30 13.67 13.08 -11.57
C ASN A 30 12.38 12.74 -10.80
N GLU A 31 11.29 12.45 -11.53
CA GLU A 31 9.96 12.14 -10.96
C GLU A 31 9.78 10.66 -10.58
N ILE A 32 10.81 9.82 -10.79
CA ILE A 32 10.79 8.38 -10.54
C ILE A 32 11.75 8.05 -9.41
N GLU A 33 11.34 7.15 -8.54
CA GLU A 33 12.22 6.51 -7.56
C GLU A 33 12.34 5.02 -7.88
N VAL A 34 13.56 4.50 -7.87
CA VAL A 34 13.80 3.06 -7.77
C VAL A 34 13.91 2.72 -6.30
N ARG A 35 13.09 1.79 -5.84
CA ARG A 35 12.94 1.43 -4.43
C ARG A 35 13.17 -0.05 -4.25
N PHE A 36 13.87 -0.40 -3.18
CA PHE A 36 13.90 -1.76 -2.66
C PHE A 36 12.80 -1.93 -1.62
N TYR A 37 11.98 -2.96 -1.79
CA TYR A 37 10.97 -3.38 -0.83
C TYR A 37 11.42 -4.67 -0.17
N PRO A 38 11.64 -4.68 1.16
CA PRO A 38 11.92 -5.89 1.90
C PRO A 38 10.68 -6.79 1.96
N PRO A 39 10.84 -8.09 2.32
CA PRO A 39 9.73 -8.99 2.57
C PRO A 39 8.79 -8.43 3.65
N VAL A 40 7.49 -8.58 3.43
CA VAL A 40 6.45 -8.21 4.40
C VAL A 40 5.27 -9.17 4.30
N MET A 41 4.59 -9.37 5.43
CA MET A 41 3.36 -10.15 5.45
C MET A 41 2.25 -9.38 4.73
N LYS A 42 1.53 -10.07 3.84
CA LYS A 42 0.40 -9.52 3.08
C LYS A 42 -0.81 -10.43 3.13
N ALA A 43 -1.98 -9.84 3.12
CA ALA A 43 -3.24 -10.53 2.88
C ALA A 43 -3.74 -10.18 1.48
N LYS A 44 -3.94 -11.19 0.63
CA LYS A 44 -4.30 -11.07 -0.79
C LYS A 44 -5.67 -11.68 -1.06
N VAL A 45 -6.43 -11.04 -1.94
CA VAL A 45 -7.69 -11.57 -2.48
C VAL A 45 -7.84 -11.23 -3.97
N SER A 46 -8.34 -12.20 -4.74
CA SER A 46 -8.58 -12.06 -6.20
C SER A 46 -10.02 -12.42 -6.57
N ALA A 47 -10.97 -12.23 -5.67
CA ALA A 47 -12.40 -12.51 -5.86
C ALA A 47 -13.21 -11.21 -5.88
N GLY A 48 -14.50 -11.24 -6.24
CA GLY A 48 -15.36 -10.07 -6.16
C GLY A 48 -15.45 -9.50 -4.73
N GLY A 49 -15.57 -8.16 -4.60
CA GLY A 49 -15.67 -7.49 -3.30
C GLY A 49 -14.36 -7.45 -2.51
N ASN A 50 -13.23 -7.39 -3.18
CA ASN A 50 -11.90 -7.52 -2.61
C ASN A 50 -11.66 -6.66 -1.37
N PHE A 51 -11.96 -5.36 -1.43
CA PHE A 51 -11.78 -4.48 -0.27
C PHE A 51 -12.64 -4.93 0.94
N SER A 52 -13.91 -5.23 0.71
CA SER A 52 -14.82 -5.64 1.78
C SER A 52 -14.38 -6.94 2.46
N ARG A 53 -13.86 -7.91 1.69
CA ARG A 53 -13.34 -9.17 2.23
C ARG A 53 -12.12 -8.95 3.10
N LEU A 54 -11.12 -8.21 2.60
CA LEU A 54 -9.91 -7.87 3.37
C LEU A 54 -10.24 -7.01 4.57
N PHE A 55 -11.19 -6.06 4.44
CA PHE A 55 -11.61 -5.23 5.56
C PHE A 55 -12.32 -6.04 6.66
N LYS A 56 -13.17 -7.00 6.30
CA LYS A 56 -13.77 -7.94 7.25
C LYS A 56 -12.69 -8.75 7.98
N TYR A 57 -11.71 -9.27 7.24
CA TYR A 57 -10.60 -10.03 7.80
C TYR A 57 -9.86 -9.23 8.88
N ILE A 58 -9.42 -8.01 8.58
CA ILE A 58 -8.72 -7.17 9.56
C ILE A 58 -9.62 -6.65 10.69
N SER A 59 -10.94 -6.66 10.50
CA SER A 59 -11.92 -6.27 11.51
C SER A 59 -12.28 -7.39 12.49
N GLY A 60 -11.62 -8.54 12.42
CA GLY A 60 -11.80 -9.66 13.34
C GLY A 60 -12.47 -10.89 12.72
N ASN A 61 -12.76 -10.91 11.42
CA ASN A 61 -13.26 -12.13 10.75
C ASN A 61 -12.10 -13.08 10.39
N ASN A 62 -11.36 -13.48 11.42
CA ASN A 62 -10.28 -14.46 11.39
C ASN A 62 -10.49 -15.48 12.53
N GLU A 63 -9.72 -16.55 12.53
CA GLU A 63 -9.90 -17.65 13.51
C GLU A 63 -9.71 -17.17 14.95
N GLN A 64 -8.80 -16.23 15.17
CA GLN A 64 -8.48 -15.68 16.48
C GLN A 64 -9.44 -14.58 16.93
N GLY A 65 -10.33 -14.07 16.06
CA GLY A 65 -11.19 -12.92 16.35
C GLY A 65 -10.40 -11.62 16.56
N GLU A 66 -9.14 -11.58 16.13
CA GLU A 66 -8.23 -10.47 16.37
C GLU A 66 -8.50 -9.30 15.41
N LYS A 67 -8.52 -8.07 15.94
CA LYS A 67 -8.53 -6.86 15.14
C LYS A 67 -7.10 -6.51 14.72
N ILE A 68 -6.88 -6.48 13.41
CA ILE A 68 -5.63 -6.11 12.77
C ILE A 68 -5.70 -4.63 12.39
N SER A 69 -4.72 -3.83 12.77
CA SER A 69 -4.66 -2.41 12.40
C SER A 69 -4.53 -2.24 10.88
N MET A 70 -5.26 -1.29 10.31
CA MET A 70 -5.10 -0.94 8.90
C MET A 70 -3.72 -0.35 8.66
N THR A 71 -3.12 -0.70 7.52
CA THR A 71 -1.84 -0.15 7.06
C THR A 71 -2.00 0.54 5.71
N THR A 72 -0.98 1.21 5.25
CA THR A 72 -0.87 1.80 3.90
C THR A 72 0.42 1.36 3.21
N PRO A 73 0.44 1.31 1.89
CA PRO A 73 -0.67 1.49 0.95
C PRO A 73 -1.54 0.23 0.78
N VAL A 74 -2.75 0.41 0.26
CA VAL A 74 -3.50 -0.67 -0.37
C VAL A 74 -2.91 -0.91 -1.76
N GLN A 75 -2.55 -2.15 -2.07
CA GLN A 75 -1.99 -2.54 -3.36
C GLN A 75 -3.08 -3.16 -4.24
N MET A 76 -3.07 -2.79 -5.51
CA MET A 76 -4.03 -3.29 -6.50
C MET A 76 -3.30 -3.67 -7.78
N THR A 77 -3.62 -4.84 -8.33
CA THR A 77 -3.17 -5.27 -9.65
C THR A 77 -4.36 -5.74 -10.47
N ASN A 78 -4.28 -5.56 -11.78
CA ASN A 78 -5.20 -6.16 -12.72
C ASN A 78 -4.37 -6.96 -13.72
N GLN A 79 -4.50 -8.28 -13.67
CA GLN A 79 -3.81 -9.18 -14.58
C GLN A 79 -4.84 -10.09 -15.24
N ASP A 80 -4.88 -10.08 -16.57
CA ASP A 80 -5.75 -10.97 -17.35
C ASP A 80 -7.23 -10.90 -16.91
N ASN A 81 -7.70 -9.67 -16.65
CA ASN A 81 -9.03 -9.33 -16.10
C ASN A 81 -9.27 -9.82 -14.66
N ILE A 82 -8.25 -10.31 -13.97
CA ILE A 82 -8.34 -10.66 -12.55
C ILE A 82 -7.87 -9.47 -11.74
N ASN A 83 -8.79 -8.86 -10.99
CA ASN A 83 -8.49 -7.79 -10.06
C ASN A 83 -8.04 -8.39 -8.73
N THR A 84 -6.80 -8.16 -8.38
CA THR A 84 -6.23 -8.55 -7.08
C THR A 84 -6.05 -7.33 -6.20
N MET A 85 -6.36 -7.49 -4.92
CA MET A 85 -6.10 -6.48 -3.89
C MET A 85 -5.30 -7.09 -2.76
N GLU A 86 -4.35 -6.32 -2.22
CA GLU A 86 -3.51 -6.74 -1.12
C GLU A 86 -3.46 -5.66 -0.03
N PHE A 87 -3.58 -6.10 1.22
CA PHE A 87 -3.24 -5.30 2.39
C PHE A 87 -1.90 -5.78 2.94
N VAL A 88 -0.99 -4.86 3.18
CA VAL A 88 0.20 -5.15 3.98
C VAL A 88 -0.25 -5.33 5.42
N LEU A 89 0.20 -6.37 6.10
CA LEU A 89 -0.08 -6.54 7.52
C LEU A 89 0.91 -5.72 8.36
N PRO A 90 0.51 -5.26 9.57
CA PRO A 90 1.44 -4.60 10.49
C PRO A 90 2.72 -5.40 10.74
N SER A 91 3.82 -4.71 10.96
CA SER A 91 5.17 -5.30 11.11
C SER A 91 5.32 -6.30 12.27
N LYS A 92 4.35 -6.35 13.19
CA LYS A 92 4.30 -7.35 14.27
C LYS A 92 3.98 -8.77 13.80
N TYR A 93 3.46 -8.94 12.56
CA TYR A 93 3.09 -10.26 12.02
C TYR A 93 4.24 -10.89 11.24
N SER A 94 4.35 -12.22 11.36
CA SER A 94 5.31 -13.10 10.67
C SER A 94 4.60 -14.35 10.16
N GLU A 95 5.30 -15.23 9.45
CA GLU A 95 4.77 -16.51 8.97
C GLU A 95 4.29 -17.41 10.12
N ASP A 96 4.92 -17.32 11.29
CA ASP A 96 4.55 -18.11 12.47
C ASP A 96 3.50 -17.42 13.35
N ASN A 97 3.18 -16.16 13.07
CA ASN A 97 2.30 -15.35 13.91
C ASN A 97 1.44 -14.42 13.07
N PHE A 98 0.41 -14.94 12.41
CA PHE A 98 -0.61 -14.15 11.74
C PHE A 98 -2.01 -14.68 12.04
N ALA A 99 -3.01 -13.82 11.98
CA ALA A 99 -4.39 -14.24 12.16
C ALA A 99 -4.89 -14.99 10.92
N VAL A 100 -5.36 -16.23 11.08
CA VAL A 100 -5.79 -17.09 9.97
C VAL A 100 -7.14 -16.59 9.41
N PRO A 101 -7.26 -16.28 8.11
CA PRO A 101 -8.52 -15.83 7.54
C PRO A 101 -9.60 -16.93 7.58
N LYS A 102 -10.84 -16.58 7.95
CA LYS A 102 -12.01 -17.47 7.79
C LYS A 102 -12.51 -17.52 6.35
N ASP A 103 -12.27 -16.47 5.58
CA ASP A 103 -12.59 -16.43 4.15
C ASP A 103 -11.52 -17.15 3.33
N ARG A 104 -11.87 -18.29 2.73
CA ARG A 104 -10.95 -19.13 1.94
C ARG A 104 -10.41 -18.47 0.68
N ASN A 105 -11.00 -17.34 0.26
CA ASN A 105 -10.48 -16.54 -0.87
C ASN A 105 -9.34 -15.61 -0.46
N ILE A 106 -9.04 -15.47 0.83
CA ILE A 106 -7.95 -14.66 1.33
C ILE A 106 -6.74 -15.57 1.57
N THR A 107 -5.63 -15.22 0.95
CA THR A 107 -4.32 -15.86 1.18
C THR A 107 -3.44 -14.89 1.95
N VAL A 108 -2.86 -15.34 3.07
CA VAL A 108 -1.82 -14.61 3.79
C VAL A 108 -0.46 -15.22 3.44
N TYR A 109 0.50 -14.37 3.12
CA TYR A 109 1.83 -14.82 2.66
C TYR A 109 2.89 -13.76 2.96
N ASN A 110 4.14 -14.18 3.01
CA ASN A 110 5.30 -13.28 3.05
C ASN A 110 5.72 -12.95 1.62
N SER A 111 5.80 -11.66 1.29
CA SER A 111 6.18 -11.25 -0.06
C SER A 111 7.68 -11.43 -0.29
N ASP A 112 8.06 -11.76 -1.52
CA ASP A 112 9.46 -11.71 -1.92
C ASP A 112 10.00 -10.28 -1.86
N PRO A 113 11.30 -10.11 -1.57
CA PRO A 113 11.95 -8.81 -1.74
C PRO A 113 12.04 -8.45 -3.22
N GLY A 114 12.02 -7.15 -3.54
CA GLY A 114 12.12 -6.74 -4.93
C GLY A 114 12.44 -5.28 -5.13
N HIS A 115 12.94 -4.97 -6.34
CA HIS A 115 13.17 -3.59 -6.77
C HIS A 115 12.05 -3.13 -7.67
N PHE A 116 11.50 -1.97 -7.36
CA PHE A 116 10.39 -1.39 -8.11
C PHE A 116 10.70 0.07 -8.46
N ALA A 117 10.42 0.43 -9.70
CA ALA A 117 10.35 1.82 -10.08
C ALA A 117 8.96 2.37 -9.80
N ALA A 118 8.88 3.53 -9.16
CA ALA A 118 7.65 4.15 -8.70
C ALA A 118 7.49 5.56 -9.26
N ILE A 119 6.27 5.90 -9.70
CA ILE A 119 5.86 7.27 -10.04
C ILE A 119 4.62 7.65 -9.22
N THR A 120 4.67 8.84 -8.59
CA THR A 120 3.60 9.35 -7.72
C THR A 120 2.65 10.26 -8.47
N TYR A 121 1.35 10.22 -8.13
CA TYR A 121 0.33 11.13 -8.64
C TYR A 121 -0.75 11.44 -7.61
N GLY A 122 -1.36 12.62 -7.77
CA GLY A 122 -2.39 13.15 -6.85
C GLY A 122 -3.83 12.92 -7.33
N GLY A 123 -4.76 13.28 -6.43
CA GLY A 123 -6.21 13.22 -6.67
C GLY A 123 -6.78 11.80 -6.65
N TYR A 124 -8.04 11.64 -7.06
CA TYR A 124 -8.66 10.32 -7.18
C TYR A 124 -8.02 9.50 -8.30
N SER A 125 -7.77 8.22 -8.02
CA SER A 125 -7.27 7.26 -9.01
C SER A 125 -8.42 6.72 -9.85
N ASN A 126 -8.18 6.56 -11.16
CA ASN A 126 -9.06 5.90 -12.11
C ASN A 126 -8.21 5.19 -13.18
N THR A 127 -8.84 4.40 -14.03
CA THR A 127 -8.18 3.62 -15.08
C THR A 127 -7.35 4.49 -16.03
N GLU A 128 -7.83 5.66 -16.40
CA GLU A 128 -7.16 6.58 -17.33
C GLU A 128 -5.88 7.15 -16.71
N LYS A 129 -5.95 7.60 -15.45
CA LYS A 129 -4.76 8.06 -14.72
C LYS A 129 -3.73 6.95 -14.56
N VAL A 130 -4.16 5.76 -14.17
CA VAL A 130 -3.27 4.60 -14.06
C VAL A 130 -2.57 4.33 -15.39
N LYS A 131 -3.29 4.26 -16.50
CA LYS A 131 -2.71 4.09 -17.84
C LYS A 131 -1.73 5.20 -18.20
N LYS A 132 -2.10 6.46 -17.93
CA LYS A 132 -1.24 7.63 -18.19
C LYS A 132 0.08 7.53 -17.43
N TYR A 133 0.04 7.34 -16.12
CA TYR A 133 1.25 7.31 -15.30
C TYR A 133 2.08 6.05 -15.51
N HIS A 134 1.44 4.92 -15.80
CA HIS A 134 2.12 3.69 -16.20
C HIS A 134 2.90 3.87 -17.51
N SER A 135 2.27 4.43 -18.56
CA SER A 135 2.94 4.72 -19.84
C SER A 135 4.10 5.71 -19.67
N LEU A 136 3.92 6.74 -18.84
CA LEU A 136 4.98 7.70 -18.51
C LEU A 136 6.15 7.03 -17.78
N LEU A 137 5.87 6.17 -16.80
CA LEU A 137 6.87 5.41 -16.06
C LEU A 137 7.69 4.54 -17.01
N LEU A 138 7.05 3.72 -17.86
CA LEU A 138 7.73 2.86 -18.81
C LEU A 138 8.57 3.65 -19.84
N LYS A 139 8.09 4.81 -20.29
CA LYS A 139 8.86 5.70 -21.17
C LYS A 139 10.15 6.16 -20.50
N LYS A 140 10.05 6.69 -19.27
CA LYS A 140 11.20 7.19 -18.50
C LYS A 140 12.20 6.10 -18.14
N LEU A 141 11.74 4.87 -17.87
CA LEU A 141 12.63 3.73 -17.63
C LEU A 141 13.43 3.35 -18.88
N ARG A 142 12.79 3.36 -20.05
CA ARG A 142 13.51 3.16 -21.34
C ARG A 142 14.57 4.25 -21.58
N GLU A 143 14.22 5.51 -21.34
CA GLU A 143 15.17 6.63 -21.48
C GLU A 143 16.37 6.48 -20.53
N SER A 144 16.14 5.94 -19.34
CA SER A 144 17.17 5.70 -18.32
C SER A 144 17.90 4.36 -18.47
N LYS A 145 17.57 3.57 -19.48
CA LYS A 145 18.13 2.21 -19.76
C LYS A 145 17.99 1.25 -18.57
N LEU A 146 16.95 1.40 -17.78
CA LEU A 146 16.62 0.45 -16.71
C LEU A 146 15.80 -0.69 -17.27
N GLU A 147 16.23 -1.92 -16.97
CA GLU A 147 15.56 -3.15 -17.39
C GLU A 147 14.28 -3.36 -16.57
N VAL A 148 13.14 -3.51 -17.25
CA VAL A 148 11.84 -3.81 -16.65
C VAL A 148 11.69 -5.32 -16.62
N VAL A 149 11.56 -5.91 -15.44
CA VAL A 149 11.34 -7.36 -15.22
C VAL A 149 9.88 -7.71 -15.49
N ASN A 150 8.98 -6.93 -14.90
CA ASN A 150 7.55 -7.08 -15.09
C ASN A 150 6.91 -5.72 -15.39
N SER A 151 6.36 -5.58 -16.59
CA SER A 151 5.74 -4.32 -17.01
C SER A 151 4.30 -4.12 -16.52
N LYS A 152 3.69 -5.12 -15.87
CA LYS A 152 2.33 -5.00 -15.34
C LYS A 152 2.31 -4.02 -14.15
N PRO A 153 1.39 -3.03 -14.13
CA PRO A 153 1.39 -2.02 -13.08
C PRO A 153 0.86 -2.57 -11.75
N VAL A 154 1.56 -2.24 -10.68
CA VAL A 154 1.04 -2.31 -9.31
C VAL A 154 0.60 -0.91 -8.91
N VAL A 155 -0.66 -0.74 -8.57
CA VAL A 155 -1.24 0.55 -8.15
C VAL A 155 -1.28 0.60 -6.63
N LEU A 156 -0.71 1.66 -6.05
CA LEU A 156 -0.70 1.88 -4.60
C LEU A 156 -1.62 3.05 -4.25
N SER A 157 -2.51 2.84 -3.27
CA SER A 157 -3.38 3.87 -2.71
C SER A 157 -3.09 4.07 -1.23
N TYR A 158 -2.75 5.31 -0.85
CA TYR A 158 -2.33 5.64 0.53
C TYR A 158 -3.44 6.26 1.37
N ASN A 159 -4.58 6.57 0.79
CA ASN A 159 -5.60 7.35 1.45
C ASN A 159 -6.96 6.68 1.46
N SER A 160 -7.70 6.92 2.55
CA SER A 160 -9.12 6.59 2.65
C SER A 160 -9.91 7.15 1.45
N PRO A 161 -10.94 6.45 0.94
CA PRO A 161 -11.79 6.95 -0.14
C PRO A 161 -12.47 8.29 0.18
N TYR A 162 -12.65 8.61 1.46
CA TYR A 162 -13.28 9.86 1.92
C TYR A 162 -12.33 11.07 1.95
N LYS A 163 -11.01 10.86 1.82
CA LYS A 163 -10.05 11.97 1.77
C LYS A 163 -10.12 12.66 0.40
N VAL A 164 -10.48 13.94 0.40
CA VAL A 164 -10.68 14.74 -0.83
C VAL A 164 -9.37 15.37 -1.31
N PHE A 165 -8.58 15.96 -0.39
CA PHE A 165 -7.38 16.73 -0.72
C PHE A 165 -6.09 15.97 -0.41
N ASN A 166 -4.99 16.36 -1.08
CA ASN A 166 -3.65 15.82 -0.86
C ASN A 166 -3.59 14.29 -0.90
N ARG A 167 -4.29 13.70 -1.88
CA ARG A 167 -4.25 12.25 -2.10
C ARG A 167 -2.93 11.86 -2.73
N ARG A 168 -2.36 10.76 -2.23
CA ARG A 168 -1.18 10.12 -2.80
C ARG A 168 -1.58 8.77 -3.38
N ASN A 169 -1.23 8.57 -4.65
CA ASN A 169 -1.28 7.29 -5.33
C ASN A 169 0.03 7.09 -6.08
N GLU A 170 0.34 5.84 -6.38
CA GLU A 170 1.56 5.51 -7.13
C GLU A 170 1.27 4.39 -8.13
N VAL A 171 2.04 4.38 -9.21
CA VAL A 171 2.18 3.23 -10.10
C VAL A 171 3.60 2.72 -9.99
N LEU A 172 3.72 1.41 -9.77
CA LEU A 172 4.99 0.70 -9.71
C LEU A 172 5.09 -0.32 -10.83
N VAL A 173 6.32 -0.56 -11.29
CA VAL A 173 6.70 -1.72 -12.10
C VAL A 173 7.97 -2.32 -11.54
N GLU A 174 8.11 -3.64 -11.65
CA GLU A 174 9.30 -4.36 -11.19
C GLU A 174 10.45 -4.15 -12.15
N VAL A 175 11.62 -3.85 -11.60
CA VAL A 175 12.85 -3.56 -12.37
C VAL A 175 14.02 -4.37 -11.84
N LYS A 176 14.98 -4.62 -12.72
CA LYS A 176 16.26 -5.20 -12.33
C LYS A 176 17.19 -4.06 -11.90
N TYR A 177 17.70 -4.18 -10.68
CA TYR A 177 18.58 -3.16 -10.10
C TYR A 177 19.68 -3.82 -9.27
#